data_88dc61a65ea447cad36f3295a2ff9d96
#
_entry.id   88dc61a65ea447cad36f3295a2ff9d96
#
_cell.length_a   1.000
_cell.length_b   1.000
_cell.length_c   1.000
_cell.angle_alpha   90.00
_cell.angle_beta   90.00
_cell.angle_gamma   90.00
#
_symmetry.space_group_name_H-M   'P 1'
#
loop_
_entity.id
_entity.type
_entity.pdbx_description
1 polymer ?
#
loop_
_entity_poly.entity_id
_entity_poly.type
_entity_poly.pdbx_seq_one_letter_code
_entity_poly.pdbx_strand_id
1 'polypeptide(L)'
;MIEDVEITDNEFLRQFELEIGDNMALIEYALQDRKIFLTKYDMPEDLEDQGFRDIFIKAVFDEVKNRGISLVPTSPEIAGFMRKNRRKYRDLLPVGISI
;
A
#
# COMPACT_ATOMS: atom_id res chain seq x y z
N MET A 1 -9.45 15.61 -11.25
CA MET A 1 -8.26 15.08 -10.58
C MET A 1 -8.65 13.96 -9.63
N ILE A 2 -7.96 12.83 -9.69
CA ILE A 2 -8.26 11.70 -8.81
C ILE A 2 -7.40 11.86 -7.56
N GLU A 3 -8.04 12.12 -6.42
CA GLU A 3 -7.32 12.27 -5.16
C GLU A 3 -7.56 11.10 -4.22
N ASP A 4 -8.78 10.56 -4.26
CA ASP A 4 -9.16 9.46 -3.40
C ASP A 4 -9.70 8.32 -4.24
N VAL A 5 -9.35 7.11 -3.84
CA VAL A 5 -9.86 5.90 -4.49
C VAL A 5 -10.37 4.96 -3.41
N GLU A 6 -11.32 4.13 -3.81
CA GLU A 6 -11.79 3.06 -2.93
C GLU A 6 -10.96 1.83 -3.19
N ILE A 7 -10.44 1.26 -2.13
CA ILE A 7 -9.72 0.00 -2.22
C ILE A 7 -10.50 -1.08 -1.52
N THR A 8 -10.30 -2.32 -1.95
CA THR A 8 -10.93 -3.48 -1.35
C THR A 8 -9.85 -4.30 -0.64
N ASP A 9 -10.13 -4.73 0.58
CA ASP A 9 -9.27 -5.68 1.27
C ASP A 9 -9.81 -7.07 1.00
N ASN A 10 -9.17 -7.79 0.10
CA ASN A 10 -9.53 -9.18 -0.19
C ASN A 10 -8.83 -10.07 0.84
N GLU A 11 -9.50 -10.30 1.95
CA GLU A 11 -8.88 -11.05 3.05
C GLU A 11 -8.63 -12.50 2.71
N PHE A 12 -9.42 -13.07 1.81
CA PHE A 12 -9.25 -14.45 1.37
C PHE A 12 -7.90 -14.63 0.65
N LEU A 13 -7.58 -13.69 -0.26
CA LEU A 13 -6.34 -13.72 -1.01
C LEU A 13 -5.21 -12.95 -0.34
N ARG A 14 -5.48 -12.27 0.77
CA ARG A 14 -4.51 -11.45 1.47
C ARG A 14 -3.92 -10.39 0.56
N GLN A 15 -4.78 -9.58 -0.04
CA GLN A 15 -4.34 -8.49 -0.90
C GLN A 15 -5.31 -7.33 -0.88
N PHE A 16 -4.77 -6.11 -0.96
CA PHE A 16 -5.56 -4.93 -1.25
C PHE A 16 -5.72 -4.80 -2.76
N GLU A 17 -6.89 -4.39 -3.20
CA GLU A 17 -7.22 -4.32 -4.63
C GLU A 17 -7.75 -2.95 -4.99
N LEU A 18 -7.35 -2.47 -6.17
CA LEU A 18 -7.88 -1.25 -6.77
C LEU A 18 -8.37 -1.59 -8.18
N GLU A 19 -9.67 -1.44 -8.40
CA GLU A 19 -10.25 -1.66 -9.73
C GLU A 19 -10.54 -0.33 -10.39
N ILE A 20 -10.01 -0.14 -11.59
CA ILE A 20 -10.29 1.02 -12.43
C ILE A 20 -10.65 0.50 -13.81
N GLY A 21 -11.94 0.61 -14.17
CA GLY A 21 -12.42 0.02 -15.42
C GLY A 21 -12.22 -1.49 -15.41
N ASP A 22 -11.55 -2.02 -16.43
CA ASP A 22 -11.26 -3.46 -16.54
C ASP A 22 -9.91 -3.83 -15.94
N ASN A 23 -9.21 -2.87 -15.35
CA ASN A 23 -7.87 -3.09 -14.81
C ASN A 23 -7.91 -3.22 -13.30
N MET A 24 -7.08 -4.10 -12.75
CA MET A 24 -6.97 -4.26 -11.31
C MET A 24 -5.52 -4.24 -10.88
N ALA A 25 -5.22 -3.36 -9.91
CA ALA A 25 -3.94 -3.36 -9.23
C ALA A 25 -4.09 -4.08 -7.90
N LEU A 26 -2.99 -4.63 -7.38
CA LEU A 26 -3.04 -5.31 -6.10
C LEU A 26 -1.75 -5.09 -5.31
N ILE A 27 -1.89 -5.17 -3.99
CA ILE A 27 -0.77 -5.20 -3.05
C ILE A 27 -1.02 -6.37 -2.12
N GLU A 28 -0.20 -7.41 -2.24
CA GLU A 28 -0.30 -8.58 -1.36
C GLU A 28 0.31 -8.28 -0.01
N TYR A 29 -0.24 -8.90 1.02
CA TYR A 29 0.24 -8.67 2.38
C TYR A 29 0.27 -9.95 3.19
N ALA A 30 1.04 -9.91 4.28
CA ALA A 30 1.03 -10.93 5.32
C ALA A 30 0.84 -10.22 6.66
N LEU A 31 0.10 -10.85 7.56
CA LEU A 31 -0.15 -10.31 8.90
C LEU A 31 0.61 -11.12 9.92
N GLN A 32 1.28 -10.44 10.85
CA GLN A 32 1.99 -11.09 11.94
C GLN A 32 2.12 -10.13 13.12
N ASP A 33 1.56 -10.49 14.25
CA ASP A 33 1.75 -9.75 15.52
C ASP A 33 1.49 -8.23 15.39
N ARG A 34 0.32 -7.84 14.91
CA ARG A 34 -0.03 -6.43 14.74
C ARG A 34 0.86 -5.69 13.74
N LYS A 35 1.47 -6.43 12.84
CA LYS A 35 2.24 -5.87 11.74
C LYS A 35 1.68 -6.37 10.43
N ILE A 36 1.63 -5.50 9.43
CA ILE A 36 1.27 -5.90 8.08
C ILE A 36 2.51 -5.73 7.19
N PHE A 37 2.88 -6.81 6.52
CA PHE A 37 4.01 -6.81 5.59
C PHE A 37 3.43 -6.68 4.20
N LEU A 38 3.75 -5.58 3.51
CA LEU A 38 3.29 -5.38 2.13
C LEU A 38 4.34 -5.99 1.22
N THR A 39 4.05 -7.19 0.72
CA THR A 39 5.06 -8.06 0.14
C THR A 39 5.16 -8.00 -1.37
N LYS A 40 4.08 -7.61 -2.05
CA LYS A 40 4.09 -7.57 -3.51
C LYS A 40 3.23 -6.42 -3.99
N TYR A 41 3.73 -5.70 -4.98
CA TYR A 41 3.00 -4.63 -5.66
C TYR A 41 2.86 -5.02 -7.12
N ASP A 42 1.64 -4.98 -7.65
CA ASP A 42 1.38 -5.29 -9.03
C ASP A 42 0.35 -4.30 -9.57
N MET A 43 0.71 -3.60 -10.63
CA MET A 43 -0.18 -2.62 -11.24
C MET A 43 -0.07 -2.70 -12.75
N PRO A 44 -1.21 -2.79 -13.46
CA PRO A 44 -1.20 -2.75 -14.92
C PRO A 44 -0.54 -1.47 -15.43
N GLU A 45 0.16 -1.59 -16.56
CA GLU A 45 0.90 -0.47 -17.14
C GLU A 45 -0.01 0.74 -17.41
N ASP A 46 -1.25 0.49 -17.86
CA ASP A 46 -2.20 1.57 -18.12
C ASP A 46 -2.47 2.41 -16.87
N LEU A 47 -2.57 1.77 -15.72
CA LEU A 47 -2.80 2.49 -14.47
C LEU A 47 -1.54 3.20 -14.00
N GLU A 48 -0.36 2.60 -14.22
CA GLU A 48 0.91 3.28 -13.93
C GLU A 48 1.03 4.56 -14.74
N ASP A 49 0.71 4.48 -16.03
CA ASP A 49 0.81 5.64 -16.92
C ASP A 49 -0.15 6.75 -16.52
N GLN A 50 -1.27 6.42 -15.90
CA GLN A 50 -2.24 7.40 -15.42
C GLN A 50 -1.92 7.95 -14.03
N GLY A 51 -0.85 7.48 -13.39
CA GLY A 51 -0.41 8.00 -12.11
C GLY A 51 -1.08 7.37 -10.89
N PHE A 52 -1.61 6.16 -11.03
CA PHE A 52 -2.32 5.52 -9.92
C PHE A 52 -1.40 4.89 -8.87
N ARG A 53 -0.09 4.77 -9.13
CA ARG A 53 0.82 4.13 -8.17
C ARG A 53 0.75 4.78 -6.79
N ASP A 54 1.06 6.06 -6.73
CA ASP A 54 1.12 6.76 -5.45
C ASP A 54 -0.25 6.88 -4.81
N ILE A 55 -1.30 7.02 -5.62
CA ILE A 55 -2.67 7.10 -5.14
C ILE A 55 -3.07 5.79 -4.45
N PHE A 56 -2.75 4.66 -5.06
CA PHE A 56 -3.08 3.35 -4.51
C PHE A 56 -2.29 3.08 -3.22
N ILE A 57 -0.98 3.31 -3.26
CA ILE A 57 -0.14 3.05 -2.09
C ILE A 57 -0.56 3.95 -0.93
N LYS A 58 -0.88 5.22 -1.23
CA LYS A 58 -1.37 6.14 -0.20
C LYS A 58 -2.66 5.62 0.44
N ALA A 59 -3.60 5.14 -0.37
CA ALA A 59 -4.86 4.63 0.15
C ALA A 59 -4.64 3.43 1.07
N VAL A 60 -3.72 2.53 0.70
CA VAL A 60 -3.37 1.38 1.53
C VAL A 60 -2.71 1.83 2.84
N PHE A 61 -1.79 2.78 2.77
CA PHE A 61 -1.12 3.29 3.97
C PHE A 61 -2.13 3.93 4.92
N ASP A 62 -3.06 4.71 4.39
CA ASP A 62 -4.08 5.37 5.21
C ASP A 62 -5.00 4.33 5.88
N GLU A 63 -5.30 3.25 5.17
CA GLU A 63 -6.10 2.16 5.74
C GLU A 63 -5.35 1.48 6.88
N VAL A 64 -4.07 1.19 6.71
CA VAL A 64 -3.24 0.58 7.75
C VAL A 64 -3.16 1.50 8.96
N LYS A 65 -3.00 2.78 8.72
CA LYS A 65 -2.96 3.77 9.79
C LYS A 65 -4.27 3.77 10.58
N ASN A 66 -5.40 3.68 9.90
CA ASN A 66 -6.69 3.63 10.56
C ASN A 66 -6.87 2.37 11.40
N ARG A 67 -6.23 1.28 11.03
CA ARG A 67 -6.30 0.03 11.80
C ARG A 67 -5.42 0.04 13.03
N GLY A 68 -4.50 0.98 13.15
CA GLY A 68 -3.62 1.09 14.32
C GLY A 68 -2.57 -0.01 14.40
N ILE A 69 -2.16 -0.55 13.27
CA ILE A 69 -1.09 -1.57 13.21
C ILE A 69 0.13 -1.00 12.48
N SER A 70 1.27 -1.64 12.67
CA SER A 70 2.51 -1.23 12.02
C SER A 70 2.61 -1.81 10.61
N LEU A 71 3.39 -1.16 9.76
CA LEU A 71 3.54 -1.52 8.35
C LEU A 71 5.01 -1.73 8.01
N VAL A 72 5.30 -2.83 7.34
CA VAL A 72 6.65 -3.14 6.87
C VAL A 72 6.61 -3.23 5.34
N PRO A 73 7.19 -2.27 4.62
CA PRO A 73 7.20 -2.30 3.16
C PRO A 73 8.36 -3.15 2.66
N THR A 74 8.06 -4.34 2.16
CA THR A 74 9.11 -5.23 1.65
C THR A 74 9.23 -5.19 0.12
N SER A 75 8.25 -4.59 -0.57
CA SER A 75 8.32 -4.36 -2.01
C SER A 75 9.12 -3.10 -2.30
N PRO A 76 9.98 -3.08 -3.34
CA PRO A 76 10.75 -1.87 -3.67
C PRO A 76 9.87 -0.65 -3.96
N GLU A 77 8.75 -0.84 -4.66
CA GLU A 77 7.85 0.25 -4.99
C GLU A 77 7.24 0.87 -3.75
N ILE A 78 6.83 0.03 -2.81
CA ILE A 78 6.20 0.49 -1.58
C ILE A 78 7.23 1.12 -0.65
N ALA A 79 8.41 0.52 -0.56
CA ALA A 79 9.51 1.11 0.21
C ALA A 79 9.89 2.49 -0.34
N GLY A 80 9.88 2.63 -1.67
CA GLY A 80 10.15 3.93 -2.30
C GLY A 80 9.12 4.97 -1.93
N PHE A 81 7.85 4.59 -1.90
CA PHE A 81 6.80 5.50 -1.46
C PHE A 81 6.99 5.92 -0.01
N MET A 82 7.34 4.98 0.87
CA MET A 82 7.59 5.29 2.27
C MET A 82 8.74 6.30 2.41
N ARG A 83 9.84 6.10 1.68
CA ARG A 83 10.98 7.03 1.73
C ARG A 83 10.60 8.43 1.26
N LYS A 84 9.82 8.53 0.18
CA LYS A 84 9.37 9.83 -0.35
C LYS A 84 8.43 10.54 0.61
N ASN A 85 7.67 9.79 1.40
CA ASN A 85 6.63 10.35 2.26
C ASN A 85 6.91 10.08 3.73
N ARG A 86 8.18 10.00 4.10
CA ARG A 86 8.62 9.63 5.45
C ARG A 86 8.00 10.49 6.54
N ARG A 87 7.90 11.79 6.31
CA ARG A 87 7.36 12.71 7.32
C ARG A 87 5.94 12.33 7.72
N LYS A 88 5.16 11.88 6.76
CA LYS A 88 3.75 11.57 6.99
C LYS A 88 3.54 10.18 7.55
N TYR A 89 4.35 9.20 7.13
CA TYR A 89 4.07 7.79 7.39
C TYR A 89 5.12 7.06 8.21
N ARG A 90 6.20 7.73 8.63
CA ARG A 90 7.25 7.02 9.37
C ARG A 90 6.75 6.35 10.65
N ASP A 91 5.69 6.90 11.26
CA ASP A 91 5.14 6.35 12.49
C ASP A 91 4.46 5.00 12.28
N LEU A 92 4.21 4.63 11.02
CA LEU A 92 3.70 3.29 10.69
C LEU A 92 4.77 2.22 10.81
N LEU A 93 6.04 2.60 10.70
CA LEU A 93 7.13 1.63 10.78
C LEU A 93 7.27 1.10 12.19
N PRO A 94 7.51 -0.22 12.37
CA PRO A 94 7.78 -0.77 13.69
C PRO A 94 9.03 -0.16 14.30
N VAL A 95 9.11 -0.18 15.63
CA VAL A 95 10.29 0.29 16.36
C VAL A 95 11.50 -0.50 15.87
N GLY A 96 12.58 0.22 15.56
CA GLY A 96 13.83 -0.40 15.13
C GLY A 96 13.97 -0.62 13.65
N ILE A 97 12.92 -0.34 12.87
CA ILE A 97 12.98 -0.44 11.41
C ILE A 97 13.04 0.97 10.82
N SER A 98 14.04 1.19 9.98
CA SER A 98 14.13 2.45 9.23
C SER A 98 14.51 2.15 7.78
N ILE A 99 14.03 3.00 6.91
CA ILE A 99 14.31 2.91 5.49
C ILE A 99 14.56 4.28 4.90
#